data_0a5beece0a606675f1ab5dfb367f4e8b
#
_entry.id   0a5beece0a606675f1ab5dfb367f4e8b
#
_cell.length_a   1.000
_cell.length_b   1.000
_cell.length_c   1.000
_cell.angle_alpha   90.00
_cell.angle_beta   90.00
_cell.angle_gamma   90.00
#
_symmetry.space_group_name_H-M   'P 1'
#
loop_
_entity.id
_entity.type
_entity.pdbx_description
1 polymer ?
#
loop_
_entity_poly.entity_id
_entity_poly.type
_entity_poly.pdbx_seq_one_letter_code
_entity_poly.pdbx_strand_id
1 'polypeptide(L)'
;MLDYDDQHILEDTAVPMIDILAPAGTFPDPHALATQAAATVMAVEGVPEIPMFRENTAAFVHELPAAAISDVTGGSSHVRVQVLTNAGALDRDKQVAVVERLTALVAEAAGDPTLVRRTWVLLTEAAPGGWGLWGHAHTNDELVAAARAEIASLKDG
;
A
#
# COMPACT_ATOMS: atom_id res chain seq x y z
N MET A 1 -1.33 -2.73 -29.24
CA MET A 1 -2.69 -2.89 -28.71
C MET A 1 -2.65 -3.75 -27.46
N LEU A 2 -3.20 -3.26 -26.36
CA LEU A 2 -3.28 -4.02 -25.13
C LEU A 2 -4.39 -5.10 -25.28
N ASP A 3 -4.18 -6.25 -24.66
CA ASP A 3 -5.22 -7.27 -24.57
C ASP A 3 -6.39 -6.74 -23.73
N TYR A 4 -7.56 -7.33 -23.94
CA TYR A 4 -8.77 -6.95 -23.19
C TYR A 4 -8.54 -7.03 -21.67
N ASP A 5 -7.82 -8.06 -21.23
CA ASP A 5 -7.47 -8.24 -19.82
C ASP A 5 -6.52 -7.14 -19.31
N ASP A 6 -5.53 -6.75 -20.11
CA ASP A 6 -4.61 -5.66 -19.77
C ASP A 6 -5.36 -4.33 -19.64
N GLN A 7 -6.34 -4.07 -20.49
CA GLN A 7 -7.15 -2.85 -20.43
C GLN A 7 -8.02 -2.80 -19.16
N HIS A 8 -8.60 -3.92 -18.80
CA HIS A 8 -9.45 -4.01 -17.61
C HIS A 8 -8.65 -3.84 -16.32
N ILE A 9 -7.46 -4.44 -16.24
CA ILE A 9 -6.54 -4.31 -15.11
C ILE A 9 -6.11 -2.84 -14.93
N LEU A 10 -5.91 -2.10 -16.02
CA LEU A 10 -5.50 -0.70 -15.97
C LEU A 10 -6.61 0.27 -15.57
N GLU A 11 -7.87 -0.12 -15.68
CA GLU A 11 -9.00 0.71 -15.22
C GLU A 11 -8.98 0.91 -13.70
N ASP A 12 -8.47 -0.08 -12.96
CA ASP A 12 -8.34 -0.06 -11.50
C ASP A 12 -6.89 0.24 -11.06
N THR A 13 -6.16 1.02 -11.85
CA THR A 13 -4.75 1.34 -11.57
C THR A 13 -4.57 2.04 -10.24
N ALA A 14 -3.72 1.50 -9.40
CA ALA A 14 -3.36 2.07 -8.11
C ALA A 14 -1.86 2.09 -7.90
N VAL A 15 -1.38 3.14 -7.23
CA VAL A 15 0.03 3.33 -6.84
C VAL A 15 0.02 3.66 -5.34
N PRO A 16 -0.13 2.67 -4.45
CA PRO A 16 -0.34 2.94 -3.04
C PRO A 16 0.94 3.34 -2.32
N MET A 17 0.76 4.15 -1.27
CA MET A 17 1.76 4.43 -0.26
C MET A 17 1.29 3.89 1.08
N ILE A 18 2.16 3.20 1.80
CA ILE A 18 1.81 2.55 3.05
C ILE A 18 2.73 3.09 4.15
N ASP A 19 2.12 3.55 5.25
CA ASP A 19 2.85 3.98 6.44
C ASP A 19 2.48 3.06 7.60
N ILE A 20 3.49 2.45 8.22
CA ILE A 20 3.32 1.57 9.37
C ILE A 20 3.98 2.24 10.57
N LEU A 21 3.17 2.63 11.56
CA LEU A 21 3.62 3.28 12.77
C LEU A 21 3.51 2.29 13.94
N ALA A 22 4.62 2.08 14.65
CA ALA A 22 4.68 1.10 15.73
C ALA A 22 5.65 1.55 16.82
N PRO A 23 5.53 1.02 18.05
CA PRO A 23 6.56 1.22 19.07
C PRO A 23 7.92 0.70 18.58
N ALA A 24 8.99 1.41 18.90
CA ALA A 24 10.34 0.96 18.59
C ALA A 24 10.59 -0.44 19.14
N GLY A 25 11.19 -1.29 18.33
CA GLY A 25 11.49 -2.69 18.69
C GLY A 25 10.36 -3.69 18.41
N THR A 26 9.22 -3.25 17.88
CA THR A 26 8.11 -4.16 17.52
C THR A 26 8.53 -5.14 16.43
N PHE A 27 9.28 -4.70 15.44
CA PHE A 27 9.68 -5.51 14.30
C PHE A 27 11.18 -5.76 14.28
N PRO A 28 11.62 -7.04 14.26
CA PRO A 28 13.05 -7.36 14.14
C PRO A 28 13.66 -6.88 12.83
N ASP A 29 12.89 -6.91 11.74
CA ASP A 29 13.35 -6.48 10.41
C ASP A 29 12.32 -5.57 9.74
N PRO A 30 12.36 -4.25 10.03
CA PRO A 30 11.42 -3.30 9.45
C PRO A 30 11.49 -3.22 7.92
N HIS A 31 12.66 -3.36 7.33
CA HIS A 31 12.83 -3.32 5.88
C HIS A 31 12.10 -4.48 5.19
N ALA A 32 12.23 -5.68 5.73
CA ALA A 32 11.52 -6.85 5.21
C ALA A 32 9.99 -6.66 5.31
N LEU A 33 9.51 -6.11 6.43
CA LEU A 33 8.09 -5.79 6.60
C LEU A 33 7.63 -4.78 5.54
N ALA A 34 8.40 -3.71 5.31
CA ALA A 34 8.06 -2.70 4.31
C ALA A 34 7.96 -3.31 2.91
N THR A 35 8.95 -4.13 2.52
CA THR A 35 8.93 -4.83 1.23
C THR A 35 7.71 -5.73 1.08
N GLN A 36 7.39 -6.50 2.10
CA GLN A 36 6.24 -7.43 2.09
C GLN A 36 4.91 -6.69 2.09
N ALA A 37 4.81 -5.58 2.81
CA ALA A 37 3.60 -4.76 2.83
C ALA A 37 3.32 -4.16 1.44
N ALA A 38 4.34 -3.60 0.79
CA ALA A 38 4.21 -3.08 -0.56
C ALA A 38 3.79 -4.18 -1.55
N ALA A 39 4.44 -5.34 -1.50
CA ALA A 39 4.10 -6.48 -2.36
C ALA A 39 2.67 -6.99 -2.10
N THR A 40 2.23 -7.01 -0.85
CA THR A 40 0.89 -7.47 -0.47
C THR A 40 -0.20 -6.58 -1.07
N VAL A 41 -0.06 -5.26 -0.94
CA VAL A 41 -1.05 -4.33 -1.48
C VAL A 41 -1.05 -4.38 -3.01
N MET A 42 0.13 -4.42 -3.63
CA MET A 42 0.24 -4.57 -5.08
C MET A 42 -0.44 -5.84 -5.60
N ALA A 43 -0.29 -6.95 -4.90
CA ALA A 43 -0.93 -8.22 -5.25
C ALA A 43 -2.46 -8.15 -5.16
N VAL A 44 -2.99 -7.49 -4.11
CA VAL A 44 -4.45 -7.30 -3.97
C VAL A 44 -5.01 -6.43 -5.09
N GLU A 45 -4.29 -5.39 -5.48
CA GLU A 45 -4.72 -4.52 -6.56
C GLU A 45 -4.74 -5.23 -7.92
N GLY A 46 -3.86 -6.20 -8.11
CA GLY A 46 -3.80 -6.97 -9.35
C GLY A 46 -3.24 -6.20 -10.53
N VAL A 47 -2.48 -5.14 -10.29
CA VAL A 47 -1.83 -4.38 -11.36
C VAL A 47 -0.67 -5.15 -11.99
N PRO A 48 -0.31 -4.86 -13.25
CA PRO A 48 0.84 -5.50 -13.89
C PRO A 48 2.14 -5.24 -13.12
N GLU A 49 3.04 -6.25 -13.10
CA GLU A 49 4.35 -6.12 -12.45
C GLU A 49 5.36 -5.39 -13.33
N ILE A 50 5.01 -4.21 -13.81
CA ILE A 50 5.92 -3.34 -14.57
C ILE A 50 6.69 -2.42 -13.62
N PRO A 51 7.85 -1.88 -14.05
CA PRO A 51 8.67 -1.01 -13.19
C PRO A 51 7.92 0.16 -12.59
N MET A 52 7.03 0.80 -13.35
CA MET A 52 6.21 1.92 -12.86
C MET A 52 5.48 1.58 -11.56
N PHE A 53 4.82 0.41 -11.48
CA PHE A 53 4.10 0.01 -10.28
C PHE A 53 5.02 -0.52 -9.19
N ARG A 54 6.01 -1.32 -9.58
CA ARG A 54 6.96 -1.91 -8.63
C ARG A 54 7.82 -0.87 -7.93
N GLU A 55 8.26 0.16 -8.64
CA GLU A 55 9.13 1.21 -8.11
C GLU A 55 8.36 2.31 -7.37
N ASN A 56 7.05 2.40 -7.58
CA ASN A 56 6.20 3.44 -7.00
C ASN A 56 5.12 2.91 -6.06
N THR A 57 5.24 1.65 -5.64
CA THR A 57 4.46 1.06 -4.55
C THR A 57 5.42 0.87 -3.38
N ALA A 58 5.27 1.68 -2.35
CA ALA A 58 6.26 1.72 -1.27
C ALA A 58 5.59 1.70 0.10
N ALA A 59 6.33 1.20 1.08
CA ALA A 59 5.95 1.24 2.47
C ALA A 59 7.06 1.85 3.32
N PHE A 60 6.67 2.56 4.36
CA PHE A 60 7.55 3.22 5.32
C PHE A 60 7.21 2.71 6.71
N VAL A 61 8.19 2.19 7.43
CA VAL A 61 8.02 1.81 8.83
C VAL A 61 8.55 2.93 9.72
N HIS A 62 7.65 3.47 10.54
CA HIS A 62 7.94 4.53 11.48
C HIS A 62 8.00 3.94 12.89
N GLU A 63 9.18 3.94 13.49
CA GLU A 63 9.34 3.49 14.87
C GLU A 63 9.25 4.68 15.82
N LEU A 64 8.31 4.63 16.75
CA LEU A 64 8.05 5.68 17.72
C LEU A 64 8.44 5.20 19.11
N PRO A 65 8.90 6.11 19.99
CA PRO A 65 9.00 5.77 21.42
C PRO A 65 7.63 5.33 21.93
N ALA A 66 7.57 4.25 22.71
CA ALA A 66 6.30 3.76 23.27
C ALA A 66 5.58 4.87 24.07
N ALA A 67 6.34 5.76 24.71
CA ALA A 67 5.79 6.90 25.44
C ALA A 67 5.07 7.92 24.54
N ALA A 68 5.24 7.86 23.23
CA ALA A 68 4.58 8.75 22.27
C ALA A 68 3.26 8.15 21.74
N ILE A 69 2.87 6.95 22.19
CA ILE A 69 1.68 6.24 21.74
C ILE A 69 0.79 5.99 22.94
N SER A 70 -0.49 6.30 22.83
CA SER A 70 -1.47 5.95 23.86
C SER A 70 -2.87 5.84 23.27
N ASP A 71 -3.61 4.83 23.73
CA ASP A 71 -5.07 4.84 23.61
C ASP A 71 -5.66 5.56 24.84
N VAL A 72 -7.00 5.60 24.94
CA VAL A 72 -7.69 6.28 26.05
C VAL A 72 -7.37 5.67 27.41
N THR A 73 -6.98 4.39 27.45
CA THR A 73 -6.65 3.67 28.70
C THR A 73 -5.18 3.78 29.08
N GLY A 74 -4.34 4.42 28.26
CA GLY A 74 -2.90 4.51 28.46
C GLY A 74 -2.11 3.39 27.79
N GLY A 75 -2.76 2.51 27.01
CA GLY A 75 -2.08 1.45 26.26
C GLY A 75 -1.20 2.00 25.15
N SER A 76 0.01 1.46 24.97
CA SER A 76 1.02 1.98 24.05
C SER A 76 1.59 0.92 23.10
N SER A 77 0.94 -0.24 22.97
CA SER A 77 1.43 -1.37 22.16
C SER A 77 0.68 -1.57 20.84
N HIS A 78 0.08 -0.52 20.32
CA HIS A 78 -0.71 -0.57 19.07
C HIS A 78 0.16 -0.36 17.85
N VAL A 79 -0.29 -0.91 16.70
CA VAL A 79 0.28 -0.65 15.39
C VAL A 79 -0.78 0.02 14.52
N ARG A 80 -0.39 1.08 13.83
CA ARG A 80 -1.27 1.77 12.88
C ARG A 80 -0.69 1.66 11.48
N VAL A 81 -1.50 1.18 10.56
CA VAL A 81 -1.16 1.10 9.13
C VAL A 81 -2.08 2.03 8.36
N GLN A 82 -1.48 2.98 7.67
CA GLN A 82 -2.19 3.90 6.79
C GLN A 82 -1.90 3.50 5.35
N VAL A 83 -2.94 3.21 4.57
CA VAL A 83 -2.81 2.93 3.14
C VAL A 83 -3.45 4.08 2.38
N LEU A 84 -2.64 4.79 1.61
CA LEU A 84 -3.10 5.88 0.76
C LEU A 84 -3.06 5.41 -0.68
N THR A 85 -4.19 5.45 -1.36
CA THR A 85 -4.32 5.09 -2.78
C THR A 85 -4.85 6.28 -3.57
N ASN A 86 -4.75 6.20 -4.89
CA ASN A 86 -5.48 7.12 -5.75
C ASN A 86 -6.99 6.83 -5.71
N ALA A 87 -7.79 7.80 -6.10
CA ALA A 87 -9.24 7.74 -5.96
C ALA A 87 -9.83 6.51 -6.68
N GLY A 88 -10.70 5.77 -5.97
CA GLY A 88 -11.42 4.61 -6.52
C GLY A 88 -10.58 3.35 -6.74
N ALA A 89 -9.34 3.29 -6.24
CA ALA A 89 -8.43 2.19 -6.50
C ALA A 89 -8.84 0.85 -5.85
N LEU A 90 -9.51 0.92 -4.71
CA LEU A 90 -9.89 -0.27 -3.96
C LEU A 90 -11.42 -0.39 -3.88
N ASP A 91 -11.99 -1.41 -4.51
CA ASP A 91 -13.39 -1.79 -4.31
C ASP A 91 -13.56 -2.48 -2.94
N ARG A 92 -14.78 -2.86 -2.58
CA ARG A 92 -15.07 -3.45 -1.28
C ARG A 92 -14.29 -4.75 -1.02
N ASP A 93 -14.20 -5.63 -2.00
CA ASP A 93 -13.48 -6.90 -1.85
C ASP A 93 -11.98 -6.66 -1.65
N LYS A 94 -11.40 -5.71 -2.38
CA LYS A 94 -10.00 -5.32 -2.22
C LYS A 94 -9.75 -4.64 -0.87
N GLN A 95 -10.65 -3.78 -0.39
CA GLN A 95 -10.58 -3.18 0.93
C GLN A 95 -10.51 -4.25 2.03
N VAL A 96 -11.42 -5.22 1.97
CA VAL A 96 -11.44 -6.34 2.94
C VAL A 96 -10.13 -7.12 2.89
N ALA A 97 -9.65 -7.45 1.71
CA ALA A 97 -8.42 -8.22 1.52
C ALA A 97 -7.18 -7.46 2.02
N VAL A 98 -7.06 -6.18 1.72
CA VAL A 98 -5.92 -5.35 2.18
C VAL A 98 -5.87 -5.30 3.70
N VAL A 99 -6.99 -5.00 4.35
CA VAL A 99 -7.04 -4.90 5.82
C VAL A 99 -6.69 -6.24 6.46
N GLU A 100 -7.27 -7.33 5.98
CA GLU A 100 -7.04 -8.67 6.50
C GLU A 100 -5.57 -9.09 6.35
N ARG A 101 -5.02 -8.94 5.14
CA ARG A 101 -3.65 -9.39 4.84
C ARG A 101 -2.59 -8.54 5.53
N LEU A 102 -2.74 -7.23 5.58
CA LEU A 102 -1.79 -6.36 6.28
C LEU A 102 -1.83 -6.57 7.79
N THR A 103 -3.00 -6.80 8.36
CA THR A 103 -3.12 -7.13 9.79
C THR A 103 -2.37 -8.43 10.12
N ALA A 104 -2.57 -9.48 9.32
CA ALA A 104 -1.87 -10.76 9.50
C ALA A 104 -0.35 -10.60 9.32
N LEU A 105 0.08 -9.83 8.31
CA LEU A 105 1.49 -9.57 8.04
C LEU A 105 2.18 -8.85 9.21
N VAL A 106 1.53 -7.85 9.79
CA VAL A 106 2.06 -7.12 10.95
C VAL A 106 2.25 -8.06 12.14
N ALA A 107 1.27 -8.88 12.45
CA ALA A 107 1.36 -9.84 13.54
C ALA A 107 2.48 -10.86 13.32
N GLU A 108 2.61 -11.36 12.12
CA GLU A 108 3.67 -12.31 11.73
C GLU A 108 5.05 -11.66 11.82
N ALA A 109 5.21 -10.46 11.28
CA ALA A 109 6.48 -9.73 11.29
C ALA A 109 6.97 -9.41 12.71
N ALA A 110 6.04 -9.16 13.64
CA ALA A 110 6.34 -8.92 15.05
C ALA A 110 6.53 -10.22 15.84
N GLY A 111 6.12 -11.37 15.29
CA GLY A 111 6.07 -12.63 16.05
C GLY A 111 5.08 -12.60 17.21
N ASP A 112 4.02 -11.80 17.10
CA ASP A 112 3.04 -11.60 18.15
C ASP A 112 1.61 -11.71 17.59
N PRO A 113 0.98 -12.89 17.70
CA PRO A 113 -0.39 -13.10 17.21
C PRO A 113 -1.43 -12.18 17.86
N THR A 114 -1.16 -11.68 19.07
CA THR A 114 -2.10 -10.78 19.77
C THR A 114 -2.20 -9.41 19.10
N LEU A 115 -1.24 -9.04 18.24
CA LEU A 115 -1.28 -7.79 17.50
C LEU A 115 -2.46 -7.68 16.54
N VAL A 116 -3.06 -8.77 16.13
CA VAL A 116 -4.29 -8.74 15.31
C VAL A 116 -5.37 -7.86 15.94
N ARG A 117 -5.46 -7.83 17.26
CA ARG A 117 -6.44 -7.03 17.99
C ARG A 117 -5.99 -5.61 18.28
N ARG A 118 -4.71 -5.29 18.05
CA ARG A 118 -4.12 -3.99 18.34
C ARG A 118 -3.53 -3.32 17.09
N THR A 119 -3.93 -3.78 15.92
CA THR A 119 -3.50 -3.21 14.64
C THR A 119 -4.68 -2.59 13.94
N TRP A 120 -4.55 -1.31 13.59
CA TRP A 120 -5.52 -0.62 12.75
C TRP A 120 -4.95 -0.47 11.36
N VAL A 121 -5.72 -0.87 10.36
CA VAL A 121 -5.40 -0.62 8.95
C VAL A 121 -6.45 0.34 8.41
N LEU A 122 -6.02 1.55 8.10
CA LEU A 122 -6.90 2.64 7.69
C LEU A 122 -6.66 2.93 6.21
N LEU A 123 -7.72 2.91 5.44
CA LEU A 123 -7.67 3.13 4.00
C LEU A 123 -8.15 4.53 3.68
N THR A 124 -7.32 5.29 2.96
CA THR A 124 -7.66 6.63 2.51
C THR A 124 -7.35 6.78 1.03
N GLU A 125 -8.03 7.73 0.40
CA GLU A 125 -7.83 8.04 -1.02
C GLU A 125 -7.34 9.47 -1.18
N ALA A 126 -6.40 9.67 -2.10
CA ALA A 126 -6.04 11.01 -2.54
C ALA A 126 -7.18 11.61 -3.37
N ALA A 127 -7.32 12.92 -3.33
CA ALA A 127 -8.28 13.61 -4.19
C ALA A 127 -7.96 13.33 -5.67
N PRO A 128 -8.97 13.28 -6.57
CA PRO A 128 -8.72 13.16 -8.00
C PRO A 128 -7.74 14.25 -8.48
N GLY A 129 -6.70 13.85 -9.20
CA GLY A 129 -5.63 14.74 -9.64
C GLY A 129 -4.59 15.05 -8.57
N GLY A 130 -4.67 14.42 -7.40
CA GLY A 130 -3.77 14.65 -6.28
C GLY A 130 -2.61 13.67 -6.15
N TRP A 131 -2.37 12.80 -7.13
CA TRP A 131 -1.28 11.83 -7.05
C TRP A 131 0.03 12.40 -7.61
N GLY A 132 0.89 12.88 -6.72
CA GLY A 132 2.19 13.46 -7.09
C GLY A 132 3.22 12.38 -7.39
N LEU A 133 3.60 12.26 -8.66
CA LEU A 133 4.58 11.31 -9.15
C LEU A 133 5.41 11.98 -10.24
N TRP A 134 6.73 11.87 -10.15
CA TRP A 134 7.66 12.50 -11.12
C TRP A 134 7.45 14.02 -11.27
N GLY A 135 7.08 14.69 -10.17
CA GLY A 135 6.85 16.12 -10.13
C GLY A 135 5.55 16.61 -10.77
N HIS A 136 4.63 15.67 -11.09
CA HIS A 136 3.34 15.98 -11.68
C HIS A 136 2.19 15.45 -10.82
N ALA A 137 1.14 16.24 -10.69
CA ALA A 137 -0.08 15.85 -9.97
C ALA A 137 -1.01 15.08 -10.92
N HIS A 138 -0.91 13.76 -10.89
CA HIS A 138 -1.60 12.89 -11.84
C HIS A 138 -3.08 12.69 -11.49
N THR A 139 -3.91 12.73 -12.52
CA THR A 139 -5.25 12.12 -12.49
C THR A 139 -5.13 10.61 -12.70
N ASN A 140 -6.20 9.86 -12.42
CA ASN A 140 -6.23 8.43 -12.71
C ASN A 140 -6.02 8.14 -14.21
N ASP A 141 -6.63 8.93 -15.08
CA ASP A 141 -6.46 8.78 -16.53
C ASP A 141 -5.00 8.98 -16.95
N GLU A 142 -4.31 9.94 -16.35
CA GLU A 142 -2.89 10.17 -16.62
C GLU A 142 -2.02 8.99 -16.11
N LEU A 143 -2.34 8.42 -14.94
CA LEU A 143 -1.64 7.23 -14.45
C LEU A 143 -1.85 6.03 -15.37
N VAL A 144 -3.08 5.81 -15.82
CA VAL A 144 -3.41 4.74 -16.79
C VAL A 144 -2.66 4.95 -18.10
N ALA A 145 -2.64 6.18 -18.62
CA ALA A 145 -1.92 6.51 -19.86
C ALA A 145 -0.41 6.24 -19.73
N ALA A 146 0.19 6.63 -18.61
CA ALA A 146 1.61 6.35 -18.34
C ALA A 146 1.90 4.85 -18.26
N ALA A 147 1.03 4.07 -17.61
CA ALA A 147 1.18 2.62 -17.53
C ALA A 147 1.07 1.95 -18.90
N ARG A 148 0.12 2.37 -19.72
CA ARG A 148 -0.04 1.85 -21.09
C ARG A 148 1.17 2.15 -21.94
N ALA A 149 1.73 3.37 -21.84
CA ALA A 149 2.93 3.75 -22.57
C ALA A 149 4.14 2.89 -22.16
N GLU A 150 4.32 2.60 -20.88
CA GLU A 150 5.38 1.74 -20.39
C GLU A 150 5.22 0.29 -20.87
N ILE A 151 4.02 -0.26 -20.80
CA ILE A 151 3.74 -1.61 -21.29
C ILE A 151 4.06 -1.72 -22.79
N ALA A 152 3.64 -0.74 -23.58
CA ALA A 152 3.94 -0.70 -25.02
C ALA A 152 5.45 -0.66 -25.26
N SER A 153 6.19 0.16 -24.51
CA SER A 153 7.65 0.24 -24.59
C SER A 153 8.34 -1.09 -24.25
N LEU A 154 7.84 -1.82 -23.24
CA LEU A 154 8.40 -3.11 -22.84
C LEU A 154 8.13 -4.22 -23.88
N LYS A 155 7.00 -4.14 -24.60
CA LYS A 155 6.66 -5.10 -25.66
C LYS A 155 7.48 -4.88 -26.94
N ASP A 156 7.95 -3.66 -27.19
CA ASP A 156 8.74 -3.27 -28.36
C ASP A 156 10.26 -3.50 -28.16
N GLY A 157 10.66 -3.81 -26.94
CA GLY A 157 12.07 -4.00 -26.57
C GLY A 157 12.59 -5.41 -26.62
#